data_7b041ebca8a551e8f408289a7bb4e9fe
#
_entry.id   7b041ebca8a551e8f408289a7bb4e9fe
#
_cell.length_a   1.000
_cell.length_b   1.000
_cell.length_c   1.000
_cell.angle_alpha   90.00
_cell.angle_beta   90.00
_cell.angle_gamma   90.00
#
_symmetry.space_group_name_H-M   'P 1'
#
loop_
_entity.id
_entity.type
_entity.pdbx_description
1 polymer ?
#
loop_
_entity_poly.entity_id
_entity_poly.type
_entity_poly.pdbx_seq_one_letter_code
_entity_poly.pdbx_strand_id
1 'polypeptide(L)'
;MYYTDRFQKPAPSRADVVVNIDPVVERKLDALGVMISQFAEGGANGNASLYPADPATQRQRQQQVRENFSRRFKSTTARLAKEAALWHPGTDVQHSEAFEICEYGTQPDRDGLRKLFPFFK
;
A
#
# COMPACT_ATOMS: atom_id res chain seq x y z
N MET A 1 -1.76 -11.96 -8.82
CA MET A 1 -2.48 -11.36 -7.67
C MET A 1 -2.80 -9.92 -7.98
N TYR A 2 -3.91 -9.41 -7.48
CA TYR A 2 -4.27 -8.00 -7.57
C TYR A 2 -3.90 -7.28 -6.27
N TYR A 3 -3.36 -6.09 -6.40
CA TYR A 3 -3.23 -5.20 -5.25
C TYR A 3 -4.60 -4.66 -4.87
N THR A 4 -5.06 -4.89 -3.66
CA THR A 4 -6.39 -4.48 -3.24
C THR A 4 -6.40 -3.02 -2.79
N ASP A 5 -7.42 -2.31 -3.22
CA ASP A 5 -7.73 -0.98 -2.74
C ASP A 5 -9.26 -0.85 -2.58
N ARG A 6 -9.85 0.20 -3.09
CA ARG A 6 -11.28 0.48 -3.00
C ARG A 6 -12.01 0.28 -4.33
N PHE A 7 -11.36 -0.30 -5.32
CA PHE A 7 -12.04 -0.57 -6.58
C PHE A 7 -13.02 -1.74 -6.45
N GLN A 8 -14.03 -1.73 -7.30
CA GLN A 8 -15.06 -2.76 -7.35
C GLN A 8 -15.29 -3.12 -8.80
N LYS A 9 -15.22 -4.41 -9.11
CA LYS A 9 -15.58 -4.97 -10.41
C LYS A 9 -15.55 -6.50 -10.40
N PRO A 10 -16.48 -7.19 -10.94
CA PRO A 10 -17.92 -7.03 -10.78
C PRO A 10 -18.33 -7.19 -9.32
N ALA A 11 -17.38 -7.52 -8.46
CA ALA A 11 -17.55 -7.71 -7.02
C ALA A 11 -16.57 -6.80 -6.24
N PRO A 12 -16.85 -6.49 -4.96
CA PRO A 12 -15.93 -5.78 -4.10
C PRO A 12 -14.58 -6.49 -4.01
N SER A 13 -13.49 -5.71 -3.95
CA SER A 13 -12.14 -6.24 -3.75
C SER A 13 -12.04 -7.01 -2.44
N ARG A 14 -11.42 -8.19 -2.49
CA ARG A 14 -11.21 -9.10 -1.36
C ARG A 14 -9.76 -9.05 -0.91
N ALA A 15 -9.51 -9.03 0.39
CA ALA A 15 -8.17 -9.07 0.96
C ALA A 15 -7.80 -10.52 1.35
N ASP A 16 -7.30 -11.30 0.39
CA ASP A 16 -6.89 -12.69 0.64
C ASP A 16 -5.57 -12.78 1.40
N VAL A 17 -4.68 -11.80 1.20
CA VAL A 17 -3.40 -11.69 1.90
C VAL A 17 -3.23 -10.27 2.40
N VAL A 18 -2.86 -10.11 3.67
CA VAL A 18 -2.48 -8.82 4.26
C VAL A 18 -1.03 -8.90 4.71
N VAL A 19 -0.20 -8.02 4.18
CA VAL A 19 1.24 -7.95 4.45
C VAL A 19 1.52 -6.82 5.41
N ASN A 20 2.18 -7.11 6.54
CA ASN A 20 2.72 -6.10 7.44
C ASN A 20 3.92 -5.41 6.79
N ILE A 21 3.82 -4.11 6.57
CA ILE A 21 4.90 -3.29 6.00
C ILE A 21 5.57 -2.37 7.02
N ASP A 22 5.24 -2.45 8.32
CA ASP A 22 5.87 -1.62 9.35
C ASP A 22 7.40 -1.64 9.28
N PRO A 23 8.07 -2.80 9.10
CA PRO A 23 9.53 -2.84 9.04
C PRO A 23 10.15 -2.10 7.85
N VAL A 24 9.35 -1.82 6.82
CA VAL A 24 9.84 -1.26 5.55
C VAL A 24 9.08 -0.01 5.11
N VAL A 25 8.13 0.47 5.91
CA VAL A 25 7.24 1.58 5.53
C VAL A 25 8.03 2.85 5.20
N GLU A 26 9.08 3.17 5.97
CA GLU A 26 9.91 4.35 5.74
C GLU A 26 10.61 4.28 4.37
N ARG A 27 11.22 3.11 4.04
CA ARG A 27 11.86 2.89 2.74
C ARG A 27 10.85 2.97 1.59
N LYS A 28 9.64 2.47 1.81
CA LYS A 28 8.55 2.57 0.83
C LYS A 28 8.12 4.02 0.61
N LEU A 29 7.99 4.80 1.68
CA LEU A 29 7.67 6.22 1.60
C LEU A 29 8.77 7.01 0.89
N ASP A 30 10.04 6.68 1.11
CA ASP A 30 11.17 7.28 0.40
C ASP A 30 11.10 6.95 -1.10
N ALA A 31 10.85 5.68 -1.45
CA ALA A 31 10.70 5.27 -2.85
C ALA A 31 9.53 5.98 -3.56
N LEU A 32 8.41 6.20 -2.88
CA LEU A 32 7.29 6.98 -3.42
C LEU A 32 7.67 8.45 -3.59
N GLY A 33 8.49 9.00 -2.70
CA GLY A 33 8.96 10.38 -2.73
C GLY A 33 9.80 10.74 -3.96
N VAL A 34 10.52 9.77 -4.56
CA VAL A 34 11.33 10.02 -5.77
C VAL A 34 10.52 9.94 -7.07
N MET A 35 9.27 9.50 -7.01
CA MET A 35 8.36 9.45 -8.17
C MET A 35 7.63 10.79 -8.36
N ILE A 36 8.38 11.84 -8.68
CA ILE A 36 7.91 13.22 -8.69
C ILE A 36 6.69 13.40 -9.58
N SER A 37 6.75 13.00 -10.84
CA SER A 37 5.64 13.16 -11.79
C SER A 37 4.36 12.44 -11.38
N GLN A 38 4.48 11.33 -10.65
CA GLN A 38 3.33 10.55 -10.21
C GLN A 38 2.66 11.11 -8.95
N PHE A 39 3.44 11.58 -8.00
CA PHE A 39 2.89 11.91 -6.68
C PHE A 39 3.06 13.38 -6.30
N ALA A 40 4.19 13.99 -6.58
CA ALA A 40 4.38 15.40 -6.26
C ALA A 40 3.65 16.31 -7.25
N GLU A 41 3.69 16.01 -8.53
CA GLU A 41 2.98 16.71 -9.59
C GLU A 41 1.54 16.24 -9.79
N GLY A 42 1.12 15.15 -9.14
CA GLY A 42 -0.26 14.68 -9.11
C GLY A 42 -0.65 13.66 -10.20
N GLY A 43 0.31 13.10 -10.92
CA GLY A 43 0.08 12.07 -11.95
C GLY A 43 -0.70 12.60 -13.15
N ALA A 44 -1.52 11.76 -13.75
CA ALA A 44 -2.28 12.08 -14.98
C ALA A 44 -3.23 13.28 -14.85
N ASN A 45 -3.69 13.58 -13.63
CA ASN A 45 -4.61 14.70 -13.36
C ASN A 45 -3.92 15.89 -12.67
N GLY A 46 -2.60 15.85 -12.58
CA GLY A 46 -1.81 16.90 -11.96
C GLY A 46 -1.13 17.81 -12.98
N ASN A 47 -0.25 18.65 -12.49
CA ASN A 47 0.60 19.48 -13.32
C ASN A 47 1.87 19.90 -12.56
N ALA A 48 2.89 20.33 -13.31
CA ALA A 48 4.18 20.73 -12.76
C ALA A 48 4.10 21.94 -11.79
N SER A 49 3.03 22.73 -11.82
CA SER A 49 2.86 23.86 -10.89
C SER A 49 2.65 23.41 -9.44
N LEU A 50 2.27 22.15 -9.22
CA LEU A 50 2.18 21.55 -7.89
C LEU A 50 3.55 21.28 -7.25
N TYR A 51 4.61 21.28 -8.07
CA TYR A 51 5.99 21.04 -7.64
C TYR A 51 6.95 22.08 -8.28
N PRO A 52 6.79 23.37 -7.94
CA PRO A 52 7.58 24.44 -8.53
C PRO A 52 9.05 24.33 -8.14
N ALA A 53 9.93 25.08 -8.82
CA ALA A 53 11.38 25.02 -8.60
C ALA A 53 11.86 25.55 -7.23
N ASP A 54 10.98 26.17 -6.43
CA ASP A 54 11.32 26.64 -5.09
C ASP A 54 11.60 25.49 -4.11
N PRO A 55 12.80 25.37 -3.52
CA PRO A 55 13.16 24.25 -2.66
C PRO A 55 12.30 24.11 -1.39
N ALA A 56 11.78 25.21 -0.85
CA ALA A 56 10.93 25.15 0.34
C ALA A 56 9.57 24.53 0.01
N THR A 57 8.96 24.97 -1.09
CA THR A 57 7.70 24.42 -1.59
C THR A 57 7.84 22.93 -1.98
N GLN A 58 8.97 22.54 -2.60
CA GLN A 58 9.25 21.15 -2.93
C GLN A 58 9.31 20.27 -1.69
N ARG A 59 10.03 20.67 -0.65
CA ARG A 59 10.09 19.93 0.61
C ARG A 59 8.71 19.79 1.26
N GLN A 60 7.94 20.87 1.30
CA GLN A 60 6.58 20.84 1.85
C GLN A 60 5.70 19.86 1.06
N ARG A 61 5.77 19.91 -0.27
CA ARG A 61 4.99 19.00 -1.12
C ARG A 61 5.38 17.56 -0.95
N GLN A 62 6.67 17.24 -0.89
CA GLN A 62 7.17 15.88 -0.60
C GLN A 62 6.69 15.40 0.75
N GLN A 63 6.73 16.24 1.78
CA GLN A 63 6.22 15.90 3.11
C GLN A 63 4.71 15.58 3.07
N GLN A 64 3.91 16.37 2.37
CA GLN A 64 2.48 16.10 2.17
C GLN A 64 2.23 14.75 1.50
N VAL A 65 2.99 14.43 0.45
CA VAL A 65 2.91 13.14 -0.26
C VAL A 65 3.19 12.00 0.72
N ARG A 66 4.28 12.10 1.48
CA ARG A 66 4.68 11.12 2.48
C ARG A 66 3.58 10.88 3.53
N GLU A 67 3.04 11.93 4.10
CA GLU A 67 1.96 11.87 5.10
C GLU A 67 0.68 11.28 4.53
N ASN A 68 0.33 11.61 3.30
CA ASN A 68 -0.84 11.08 2.62
C ASN A 68 -0.73 9.56 2.43
N PHE A 69 0.43 9.06 1.99
CA PHE A 69 0.65 7.63 1.83
C PHE A 69 0.70 6.90 3.17
N SER A 70 1.36 7.44 4.18
CA SER A 70 1.36 6.86 5.53
C SER A 70 -0.06 6.72 6.08
N ARG A 71 -0.88 7.77 5.97
CA ARG A 71 -2.31 7.71 6.36
C ARG A 71 -3.09 6.67 5.56
N ARG A 72 -2.81 6.53 4.26
CA ARG A 72 -3.47 5.53 3.42
C ARG A 72 -3.16 4.12 3.89
N PHE A 73 -1.88 3.80 4.17
CA PHE A 73 -1.49 2.48 4.69
C PHE A 73 -2.14 2.20 6.05
N LYS A 74 -2.14 3.16 6.98
CA LYS A 74 -2.83 3.04 8.27
C LYS A 74 -4.33 2.82 8.10
N SER A 75 -4.99 3.57 7.23
CA SER A 75 -6.42 3.41 6.93
C SER A 75 -6.73 2.03 6.33
N THR A 76 -5.85 1.50 5.48
CA THR A 76 -5.98 0.15 4.94
C THR A 76 -5.90 -0.88 6.06
N THR A 77 -4.91 -0.76 6.95
CA THR A 77 -4.74 -1.65 8.11
C THR A 77 -5.96 -1.63 9.03
N ALA A 78 -6.46 -0.44 9.37
CA ALA A 78 -7.64 -0.31 10.22
C ALA A 78 -8.89 -0.97 9.60
N ARG A 79 -9.06 -0.82 8.29
CA ARG A 79 -10.19 -1.44 7.55
C ARG A 79 -10.07 -2.96 7.49
N LEU A 80 -8.86 -3.49 7.45
CA LEU A 80 -8.54 -4.91 7.29
C LEU A 80 -8.00 -5.54 8.59
N ALA A 81 -8.38 -5.02 9.75
CA ALA A 81 -7.84 -5.46 11.04
C ALA A 81 -8.06 -6.96 11.30
N LYS A 82 -9.21 -7.51 10.88
CA LYS A 82 -9.52 -8.94 11.02
C LYS A 82 -8.59 -9.80 10.16
N GLU A 83 -8.44 -9.42 8.90
CA GLU A 83 -7.57 -10.11 7.94
C GLU A 83 -6.09 -9.98 8.35
N ALA A 84 -5.67 -8.80 8.83
CA ALA A 84 -4.34 -8.58 9.36
C ALA A 84 -4.05 -9.50 10.56
N ALA A 85 -4.99 -9.66 11.49
CA ALA A 85 -4.83 -10.56 12.64
C ALA A 85 -4.72 -12.04 12.25
N LEU A 86 -5.36 -12.46 11.14
CA LEU A 86 -5.22 -13.82 10.61
C LEU A 86 -3.82 -14.12 10.06
N TRP A 87 -3.19 -13.11 9.44
CA TRP A 87 -1.86 -13.25 8.84
C TRP A 87 -0.73 -12.95 9.83
N HIS A 88 -0.98 -12.11 10.83
CA HIS A 88 -0.01 -11.64 11.82
C HIS A 88 -0.55 -11.80 13.25
N PRO A 89 -0.80 -13.05 13.71
CA PRO A 89 -1.36 -13.27 15.04
C PRO A 89 -0.46 -12.70 16.13
N GLY A 90 -1.05 -11.94 17.05
CA GLY A 90 -0.32 -11.34 18.17
C GLY A 90 0.55 -10.13 17.82
N THR A 91 0.51 -9.64 16.57
CA THR A 91 1.26 -8.48 16.12
C THR A 91 0.32 -7.28 15.98
N ASP A 92 0.69 -6.14 16.56
CA ASP A 92 0.01 -4.87 16.36
C ASP A 92 0.51 -4.21 15.06
N VAL A 93 -0.14 -4.52 13.95
CA VAL A 93 0.21 -4.01 12.61
C VAL A 93 -0.34 -2.60 12.45
N GLN A 94 0.53 -1.63 12.16
CA GLN A 94 0.15 -0.23 11.94
C GLN A 94 0.00 0.12 10.45
N HIS A 95 0.83 -0.47 9.59
CA HIS A 95 0.80 -0.24 8.15
C HIS A 95 0.76 -1.56 7.41
N SER A 96 -0.19 -1.70 6.50
CA SER A 96 -0.30 -2.91 5.70
C SER A 96 -0.63 -2.63 4.24
N GLU A 97 -0.34 -3.63 3.43
CA GLU A 97 -0.82 -3.77 2.06
C GLU A 97 -1.63 -5.06 1.94
N ALA A 98 -2.62 -5.04 1.07
CA ALA A 98 -3.47 -6.19 0.86
C ALA A 98 -3.46 -6.62 -0.61
N PHE A 99 -3.62 -7.92 -0.82
CA PHE A 99 -3.64 -8.53 -2.14
C PHE A 99 -4.82 -9.47 -2.27
N GLU A 100 -5.43 -9.47 -3.44
CA GLU A 100 -6.47 -10.41 -3.84
C GLU A 100 -5.87 -11.47 -4.77
N ILE A 101 -6.25 -12.73 -4.61
CA ILE A 101 -5.89 -13.78 -5.54
C ILE A 101 -6.65 -13.53 -6.84
N CYS A 102 -5.90 -13.48 -7.95
CA CYS A 102 -6.48 -13.36 -9.27
C CYS A 102 -7.34 -14.59 -9.57
N GLU A 103 -8.51 -14.39 -10.20
CA GLU A 103 -9.42 -15.45 -10.59
C GLU A 103 -8.87 -16.37 -11.71
N TYR A 104 -7.79 -15.95 -12.36
CA TYR A 104 -7.14 -16.72 -13.42
C TYR A 104 -5.93 -17.50 -12.87
N GLY A 105 -5.75 -18.72 -13.37
CA GLY A 105 -4.62 -19.57 -13.02
C GLY A 105 -4.83 -20.38 -11.74
N THR A 106 -3.73 -20.81 -11.14
CA THR A 106 -3.74 -21.64 -9.92
C THR A 106 -4.31 -20.86 -8.75
N GLN A 107 -5.23 -21.48 -8.03
CA GLN A 107 -5.80 -20.93 -6.80
C GLN A 107 -5.02 -21.50 -5.60
N PRO A 108 -4.05 -20.77 -5.03
CA PRO A 108 -3.28 -21.27 -3.91
C PRO A 108 -4.15 -21.31 -2.65
N ASP A 109 -4.01 -22.38 -1.87
CA ASP A 109 -4.48 -22.44 -0.50
C ASP A 109 -3.58 -21.61 0.44
N ARG A 110 -3.88 -21.62 1.74
CA ARG A 110 -3.13 -20.83 2.71
C ARG A 110 -1.65 -21.23 2.78
N ASP A 111 -1.33 -22.51 2.63
CA ASP A 111 0.05 -22.97 2.66
C ASP A 111 0.79 -22.60 1.36
N GLY A 112 0.10 -22.64 0.24
CA GLY A 112 0.61 -22.10 -1.02
C GLY A 112 0.89 -20.61 -0.94
N LEU A 113 0.01 -19.82 -0.30
CA LEU A 113 0.22 -18.39 -0.07
C LEU A 113 1.44 -18.14 0.83
N ARG A 114 1.64 -18.93 1.89
CA ARG A 114 2.84 -18.82 2.74
C ARG A 114 4.14 -19.11 1.99
N LYS A 115 4.11 -20.03 1.02
CA LYS A 115 5.28 -20.28 0.15
C LYS A 115 5.57 -19.11 -0.79
N LEU A 116 4.53 -18.44 -1.28
CA LEU A 116 4.67 -17.25 -2.14
C LEU A 116 5.13 -16.02 -1.34
N PHE A 117 4.79 -15.96 -0.06
CA PHE A 117 5.16 -14.89 0.86
C PHE A 117 5.98 -15.47 2.03
N PRO A 118 7.26 -15.80 1.80
CA PRO A 118 8.07 -16.60 2.75
C PRO A 118 8.41 -15.89 4.07
N PHE A 119 8.03 -14.64 4.23
CA PHE A 119 8.15 -13.88 5.47
C PHE A 119 6.95 -14.09 6.43
N PHE A 120 5.89 -14.76 6.02
CA PHE A 120 4.86 -15.23 6.95
C PHE A 120 5.39 -16.45 7.74
N LYS A 121 5.40 -16.33 9.05
CA LYS A 121 5.78 -17.39 9.98
C LYS A 121 4.58 -18.25 10.37
#